data_69c5e006f2e9dec3c07642f5ba0aafe5
#
_entry.id   69c5e006f2e9dec3c07642f5ba0aafe5
#
_cell.length_a   1.000
_cell.length_b   1.000
_cell.length_c   1.000
_cell.angle_alpha   90.00
_cell.angle_beta   90.00
_cell.angle_gamma   90.00
#
_symmetry.space_group_name_H-M   'P 1'
#
loop_
_entity.id
_entity.type
_entity.pdbx_description
1 polymer ?
#
loop_
_entity_poly.entity_id
_entity_poly.type
_entity_poly.pdbx_seq_one_letter_code
_entity_poly.pdbx_strand_id
1 'polypeptide(L)'
;MVSRMNKSWLVVIALCLSSVALAGGHKVVKPKVTIPVDPEVEAGVVATLMETEKRWNSQDFATILELWDEDQAFPTYIAEEQAQWFVGWDRLRGYLDPPRPNPAIEALRMDYYDIQVKQIAPDLAIAIWYLHFEMKVIASKPIGEEVRASGVFRKKDDGWKWIHYAESPKAAPVFLEDLMETQVRDGWDEFYEEAQQNKKEIWRRKREQQKAEAQQKEEQQ
;
A
#
# COMPACT_ATOMS: atom_id res chain seq x y z
N MET A 1 7.32 21.81 -44.03
CA MET A 1 6.64 22.62 -42.99
C MET A 1 6.87 21.91 -41.66
N VAL A 2 7.96 22.26 -40.94
CA VAL A 2 8.42 21.56 -39.73
C VAL A 2 7.87 22.34 -38.54
N SER A 3 6.95 21.73 -37.80
CA SER A 3 6.32 22.27 -36.59
C SER A 3 7.35 22.40 -35.47
N ARG A 4 7.53 23.60 -34.94
CA ARG A 4 8.35 23.92 -33.77
C ARG A 4 7.73 23.28 -32.52
N MET A 5 8.35 22.24 -32.00
CA MET A 5 8.04 21.69 -30.68
C MET A 5 8.40 22.72 -29.60
N ASN A 6 7.41 23.02 -28.78
CA ASN A 6 7.47 24.02 -27.73
C ASN A 6 8.41 23.57 -26.59
N LYS A 7 9.49 24.31 -26.35
CA LYS A 7 10.55 24.01 -25.34
C LYS A 7 10.10 24.09 -23.88
N SER A 8 8.82 24.39 -23.64
CA SER A 8 8.30 24.61 -22.28
C SER A 8 8.04 23.32 -21.47
N TRP A 9 8.06 22.14 -22.10
CA TRP A 9 7.79 20.87 -21.41
C TRP A 9 9.03 20.21 -20.79
N LEU A 10 10.23 20.62 -21.23
CA LEU A 10 11.49 20.07 -20.71
C LEU A 10 11.91 20.66 -19.35
N VAL A 11 11.38 21.81 -18.96
CA VAL A 11 11.71 22.47 -17.69
C VAL A 11 10.95 21.87 -16.52
N VAL A 12 9.75 21.35 -16.76
CA VAL A 12 8.91 20.76 -15.69
C VAL A 12 9.41 19.40 -15.25
N ILE A 13 10.00 18.62 -16.16
CA ILE A 13 10.54 17.29 -15.83
C ILE A 13 11.88 17.38 -15.08
N ALA A 14 12.67 18.42 -15.34
CA ALA A 14 13.96 18.62 -14.65
C ALA A 14 13.80 19.09 -13.20
N LEU A 15 12.67 19.73 -12.84
CA LEU A 15 12.39 20.19 -11.48
C LEU A 15 11.84 19.09 -10.56
N CYS A 16 11.26 18.03 -11.13
CA CYS A 16 10.81 16.86 -10.35
C CYS A 16 11.93 15.87 -10.02
N LEU A 17 13.05 15.89 -10.79
CA LEU A 17 14.18 14.98 -10.57
C LEU A 17 15.24 15.52 -9.59
N SER A 18 15.19 16.79 -9.21
CA SER A 18 16.18 17.40 -8.31
C SER A 18 15.81 17.31 -6.82
N SER A 19 14.62 16.83 -6.48
CA SER A 19 14.19 16.66 -5.08
C SER A 19 14.37 15.24 -4.52
N VAL A 20 14.89 14.30 -5.29
CA VAL A 20 15.08 12.89 -4.85
C VAL A 20 16.51 12.59 -4.33
N ALA A 21 17.43 13.55 -4.38
CA ALA A 21 18.84 13.29 -4.13
C ALA A 21 19.33 13.54 -2.69
N LEU A 22 18.44 13.58 -1.68
CA LEU A 22 18.83 13.78 -0.27
C LEU A 22 17.99 12.97 0.74
N ALA A 23 17.62 11.75 0.41
CA ALA A 23 17.07 10.81 1.38
C ALA A 23 18.15 9.78 1.73
N GLY A 24 19.12 10.18 2.53
CA GLY A 24 19.89 9.23 3.34
C GLY A 24 18.90 8.48 4.23
N GLY A 25 19.04 7.14 4.28
CA GLY A 25 18.10 6.20 4.90
C GLY A 25 17.82 6.40 6.40
N HIS A 26 17.16 7.47 6.73
CA HIS A 26 16.43 7.56 7.97
C HIS A 26 15.07 6.96 7.70
N LYS A 27 14.78 5.78 8.28
CA LYS A 27 13.40 5.36 8.49
C LYS A 27 12.69 6.53 9.16
N VAL A 28 12.00 7.34 8.36
CA VAL A 28 11.09 8.35 8.90
C VAL A 28 9.98 7.55 9.56
N VAL A 29 10.13 7.30 10.86
CA VAL A 29 9.03 6.82 11.70
C VAL A 29 7.99 7.92 11.64
N LYS A 30 7.05 7.77 10.71
CA LYS A 30 5.89 8.67 10.65
C LYS A 30 5.20 8.57 12.01
N PRO A 31 4.96 9.67 12.71
CA PRO A 31 4.26 9.62 13.98
C PRO A 31 2.93 8.90 13.73
N LYS A 32 2.66 7.86 14.52
CA LYS A 32 1.35 7.18 14.48
C LYS A 32 0.30 8.23 14.85
N VAL A 33 -0.52 8.62 13.88
CA VAL A 33 -1.64 9.52 14.13
C VAL A 33 -2.67 8.74 14.93
N THR A 34 -2.83 9.08 16.21
CA THR A 34 -3.89 8.51 17.02
C THR A 34 -5.15 9.34 16.82
N ILE A 35 -6.19 8.75 16.28
CA ILE A 35 -7.51 9.37 16.13
C ILE A 35 -8.26 9.11 17.42
N PRO A 36 -8.69 10.14 18.18
CA PRO A 36 -9.53 9.93 19.35
C PRO A 36 -10.85 9.27 18.93
N VAL A 37 -11.16 8.16 19.56
CA VAL A 37 -12.39 7.39 19.34
C VAL A 37 -12.91 6.88 20.69
N ASP A 38 -14.22 6.71 20.82
CA ASP A 38 -14.80 6.01 21.96
C ASP A 38 -14.27 4.57 21.98
N PRO A 39 -13.68 4.10 23.10
CA PRO A 39 -13.14 2.75 23.19
C PRO A 39 -14.16 1.64 22.87
N GLU A 40 -15.45 1.84 23.17
CA GLU A 40 -16.50 0.88 22.85
C GLU A 40 -16.77 0.81 21.35
N VAL A 41 -16.71 1.96 20.67
CA VAL A 41 -16.84 2.04 19.21
C VAL A 41 -15.65 1.35 18.55
N GLU A 42 -14.43 1.66 18.99
CA GLU A 42 -13.22 1.03 18.48
C GLU A 42 -13.28 -0.48 18.66
N ALA A 43 -13.53 -0.95 19.88
CA ALA A 43 -13.60 -2.38 20.17
C ALA A 43 -14.67 -3.11 19.33
N GLY A 44 -15.85 -2.49 19.16
CA GLY A 44 -16.93 -3.08 18.40
C GLY A 44 -16.63 -3.18 16.89
N VAL A 45 -16.04 -2.14 16.30
CA VAL A 45 -15.64 -2.16 14.88
C VAL A 45 -14.49 -3.14 14.64
N VAL A 46 -13.48 -3.15 15.53
CA VAL A 46 -12.38 -4.12 15.47
C VAL A 46 -12.90 -5.55 15.58
N ALA A 47 -13.86 -5.82 16.46
CA ALA A 47 -14.47 -7.15 16.57
C ALA A 47 -15.12 -7.61 15.25
N THR A 48 -15.83 -6.71 14.55
CA THR A 48 -16.42 -7.02 13.24
C THR A 48 -15.33 -7.28 12.19
N LEU A 49 -14.23 -6.51 12.19
CA LEU A 49 -13.10 -6.74 11.29
C LEU A 49 -12.44 -8.10 11.54
N MET A 50 -12.14 -8.45 12.80
CA MET A 50 -11.54 -9.73 13.15
C MET A 50 -12.45 -10.92 12.84
N GLU A 51 -13.77 -10.77 13.01
CA GLU A 51 -14.72 -11.81 12.62
C GLU A 51 -14.79 -11.92 11.08
N THR A 52 -14.67 -10.82 10.35
CA THR A 52 -14.58 -10.84 8.87
C THR A 52 -13.32 -11.59 8.41
N GLU A 53 -12.16 -11.29 8.97
CA GLU A 53 -10.90 -11.99 8.70
C GLU A 53 -11.02 -13.50 8.96
N LYS A 54 -11.56 -13.87 10.11
CA LYS A 54 -11.79 -15.27 10.47
C LYS A 54 -12.69 -15.98 9.46
N ARG A 55 -13.74 -15.32 8.98
CA ARG A 55 -14.66 -15.90 7.98
C ARG A 55 -13.99 -16.05 6.61
N TRP A 56 -13.19 -15.08 6.17
CA TRP A 56 -12.34 -15.25 4.99
C TRP A 56 -11.41 -16.45 5.14
N ASN A 57 -10.73 -16.58 6.26
CA ASN A 57 -9.79 -17.66 6.53
C ASN A 57 -10.46 -19.03 6.66
N SER A 58 -11.77 -19.09 6.97
CA SER A 58 -12.55 -20.32 7.00
C SER A 58 -12.90 -20.87 5.61
N GLN A 59 -12.72 -20.07 4.56
CA GLN A 59 -13.14 -20.36 3.18
C GLN A 59 -14.66 -20.39 2.96
N ASP A 60 -15.46 -20.07 3.97
CA ASP A 60 -16.92 -19.95 3.88
C ASP A 60 -17.32 -18.48 3.72
N PHE A 61 -17.10 -17.98 2.52
CA PHE A 61 -17.27 -16.56 2.21
C PHE A 61 -18.72 -16.08 2.30
N ALA A 62 -19.67 -16.98 2.09
CA ALA A 62 -21.11 -16.67 2.21
C ALA A 62 -21.46 -16.12 3.61
N THR A 63 -20.80 -16.63 4.65
CA THR A 63 -21.05 -16.19 6.04
C THR A 63 -20.65 -14.74 6.29
N ILE A 64 -19.79 -14.16 5.46
CA ILE A 64 -19.40 -12.75 5.57
C ILE A 64 -20.61 -11.84 5.36
N LEU A 65 -21.60 -12.26 4.57
CA LEU A 65 -22.82 -11.49 4.34
C LEU A 65 -23.62 -11.18 5.62
N GLU A 66 -23.51 -12.02 6.66
CA GLU A 66 -24.15 -11.81 7.96
C GLU A 66 -23.57 -10.62 8.74
N LEU A 67 -22.36 -10.19 8.37
CA LEU A 67 -21.69 -9.04 8.97
C LEU A 67 -22.07 -7.71 8.30
N TRP A 68 -22.86 -7.76 7.24
CA TRP A 68 -23.39 -6.58 6.55
C TRP A 68 -24.72 -6.14 7.13
N ASP A 69 -24.97 -4.83 7.09
CA ASP A 69 -26.25 -4.25 7.51
C ASP A 69 -27.32 -4.56 6.45
N GLU A 70 -28.23 -5.48 6.78
CA GLU A 70 -29.28 -5.93 5.87
C GLU A 70 -30.27 -4.83 5.48
N ASP A 71 -30.39 -3.77 6.32
CA ASP A 71 -31.24 -2.61 6.04
C ASP A 71 -30.56 -1.61 5.11
N GLN A 72 -29.28 -1.81 4.78
CA GLN A 72 -28.57 -0.96 3.82
C GLN A 72 -29.03 -1.27 2.39
N ALA A 73 -29.80 -0.34 1.79
CA ALA A 73 -30.35 -0.53 0.45
C ALA A 73 -29.29 -0.77 -0.63
N PHE A 74 -28.15 -0.12 -0.52
CA PHE A 74 -27.05 -0.16 -1.49
C PHE A 74 -25.72 -0.42 -0.81
N PRO A 75 -25.47 -1.64 -0.27
CA PRO A 75 -24.14 -2.00 0.21
C PRO A 75 -23.14 -1.86 -0.95
N THR A 76 -21.94 -1.35 -0.65
CA THR A 76 -20.93 -1.11 -1.67
C THR A 76 -19.65 -1.86 -1.31
N TYR A 77 -19.15 -2.67 -2.24
CA TYR A 77 -17.91 -3.41 -2.11
C TYR A 77 -17.00 -3.12 -3.32
N ILE A 78 -15.76 -2.72 -3.05
CA ILE A 78 -14.73 -2.44 -4.05
C ILE A 78 -13.55 -3.37 -3.74
N ALA A 79 -13.41 -4.43 -4.52
CA ALA A 79 -12.27 -5.33 -4.48
C ALA A 79 -11.21 -4.87 -5.49
N GLU A 80 -9.94 -4.93 -5.10
CA GLU A 80 -8.85 -4.42 -5.95
C GLU A 80 -8.68 -5.21 -7.26
N GLU A 81 -8.94 -6.53 -7.21
CA GLU A 81 -8.80 -7.43 -8.35
C GLU A 81 -9.97 -7.34 -9.34
N GLN A 82 -11.00 -6.56 -9.02
CA GLN A 82 -12.20 -6.44 -9.84
C GLN A 82 -12.21 -5.16 -10.66
N ALA A 83 -12.49 -5.27 -11.94
CA ALA A 83 -12.62 -4.11 -12.83
C ALA A 83 -13.86 -3.23 -12.52
N GLN A 84 -14.83 -3.74 -11.77
CA GLN A 84 -16.06 -3.05 -11.42
C GLN A 84 -16.36 -3.21 -9.93
N TRP A 85 -16.90 -2.15 -9.32
CA TRP A 85 -17.43 -2.21 -7.97
C TRP A 85 -18.76 -2.98 -7.91
N PHE A 86 -19.04 -3.54 -6.75
CA PHE A 86 -20.31 -4.20 -6.45
C PHE A 86 -21.19 -3.23 -5.67
N VAL A 87 -22.35 -2.89 -6.20
CA VAL A 87 -23.35 -2.03 -5.55
C VAL A 87 -24.68 -2.77 -5.47
N GLY A 88 -25.23 -2.83 -4.27
CA GLY A 88 -26.47 -3.54 -3.96
C GLY A 88 -26.27 -5.02 -3.65
N TRP A 89 -27.29 -5.58 -3.02
CA TRP A 89 -27.25 -6.94 -2.47
C TRP A 89 -27.03 -8.02 -3.51
N ASP A 90 -27.65 -7.91 -4.68
CA ASP A 90 -27.52 -8.94 -5.74
C ASP A 90 -26.08 -9.07 -6.21
N ARG A 91 -25.39 -7.93 -6.36
CA ARG A 91 -23.99 -7.91 -6.75
C ARG A 91 -23.07 -8.42 -5.64
N LEU A 92 -23.31 -7.98 -4.41
CA LEU A 92 -22.54 -8.41 -3.25
C LEU A 92 -22.69 -9.91 -2.98
N ARG A 93 -23.91 -10.44 -3.03
CA ARG A 93 -24.16 -11.88 -2.92
C ARG A 93 -23.50 -12.65 -4.06
N GLY A 94 -23.64 -12.17 -5.29
CA GLY A 94 -23.00 -12.82 -6.43
C GLY A 94 -21.48 -12.93 -6.33
N TYR A 95 -20.85 -12.05 -5.58
CA TYR A 95 -19.41 -12.08 -5.31
C TYR A 95 -19.05 -12.99 -4.11
N LEU A 96 -19.70 -12.81 -2.95
CA LEU A 96 -19.38 -13.54 -1.72
C LEU A 96 -20.01 -14.94 -1.65
N ASP A 97 -21.20 -15.12 -2.26
CA ASP A 97 -21.96 -16.37 -2.26
C ASP A 97 -22.43 -16.71 -3.69
N PRO A 98 -21.51 -16.92 -4.63
CA PRO A 98 -21.89 -17.29 -5.99
C PRO A 98 -22.58 -18.66 -6.00
N PRO A 99 -23.57 -18.89 -6.90
CA PRO A 99 -24.30 -20.17 -7.01
C PRO A 99 -23.41 -21.38 -7.24
N ARG A 100 -22.18 -21.14 -7.71
CA ARG A 100 -21.11 -22.14 -7.83
C ARG A 100 -19.82 -21.51 -7.34
N PRO A 101 -19.16 -22.10 -6.33
CA PRO A 101 -17.86 -21.65 -5.87
C PRO A 101 -16.88 -21.54 -7.04
N ASN A 102 -16.03 -20.54 -7.04
CA ASN A 102 -14.99 -20.41 -8.04
C ASN A 102 -13.95 -21.52 -7.86
N PRO A 103 -13.89 -22.54 -8.71
CA PRO A 103 -12.98 -23.65 -8.53
C PRO A 103 -11.51 -23.27 -8.77
N ALA A 104 -11.27 -22.08 -9.31
CA ALA A 104 -9.92 -21.60 -9.56
C ALA A 104 -9.20 -21.15 -8.28
N ILE A 105 -9.92 -20.75 -7.24
CA ILE A 105 -9.33 -20.36 -5.95
C ILE A 105 -9.25 -21.59 -5.07
N GLU A 106 -8.02 -22.11 -4.86
CA GLU A 106 -7.79 -23.29 -4.02
C GLU A 106 -7.73 -22.92 -2.53
N ALA A 107 -7.20 -21.74 -2.20
CA ALA A 107 -7.12 -21.23 -0.84
C ALA A 107 -6.92 -19.71 -0.84
N LEU A 108 -7.46 -19.05 0.17
CA LEU A 108 -7.28 -17.63 0.46
C LEU A 108 -7.03 -17.45 1.96
N ARG A 109 -6.02 -16.67 2.33
CA ARG A 109 -5.75 -16.28 3.71
C ARG A 109 -5.63 -14.76 3.78
N MET A 110 -6.23 -14.17 4.81
CA MET A 110 -6.17 -12.73 5.09
C MET A 110 -5.63 -12.48 6.48
N ASP A 111 -4.90 -11.39 6.64
CA ASP A 111 -4.38 -10.88 7.90
C ASP A 111 -4.61 -9.37 7.96
N TYR A 112 -5.37 -8.89 8.95
CA TYR A 112 -5.73 -7.49 9.14
C TYR A 112 -4.91 -6.87 10.25
N TYR A 113 -4.22 -5.78 9.98
CA TYR A 113 -3.35 -5.15 10.96
C TYR A 113 -3.34 -3.62 10.83
N ASP A 114 -2.78 -2.95 11.84
CA ASP A 114 -2.73 -1.48 11.94
C ASP A 114 -4.12 -0.82 11.79
N ILE A 115 -5.13 -1.43 12.39
CA ILE A 115 -6.51 -0.97 12.32
C ILE A 115 -6.63 0.37 13.05
N GLN A 116 -7.21 1.35 12.38
CA GLN A 116 -7.55 2.65 12.95
C GLN A 116 -9.02 2.93 12.74
N VAL A 117 -9.72 3.29 13.80
CA VAL A 117 -11.16 3.56 13.78
C VAL A 117 -11.42 5.02 14.09
N LYS A 118 -12.37 5.61 13.39
CA LYS A 118 -12.89 6.96 13.63
C LYS A 118 -14.41 6.94 13.67
N GLN A 119 -15.00 7.34 14.76
CA GLN A 119 -16.44 7.58 14.83
C GLN A 119 -16.79 8.86 14.06
N ILE A 120 -17.76 8.80 13.16
CA ILE A 120 -18.20 9.93 12.32
C ILE A 120 -19.61 10.41 12.64
N ALA A 121 -20.43 9.55 13.30
CA ALA A 121 -21.74 9.86 13.87
C ALA A 121 -22.02 8.90 15.04
N PRO A 122 -23.07 9.12 15.85
CA PRO A 122 -23.38 8.23 16.99
C PRO A 122 -23.51 6.74 16.62
N ASP A 123 -23.96 6.46 15.40
CA ASP A 123 -24.22 5.11 14.87
C ASP A 123 -23.33 4.79 13.65
N LEU A 124 -22.37 5.64 13.30
CA LEU A 124 -21.49 5.44 12.14
C LEU A 124 -20.03 5.57 12.52
N ALA A 125 -19.23 4.65 12.01
CA ALA A 125 -17.78 4.66 12.10
C ALA A 125 -17.14 4.32 10.76
N ILE A 126 -15.92 4.83 10.55
CA ILE A 126 -15.04 4.44 9.47
C ILE A 126 -13.81 3.77 10.08
N ALA A 127 -13.34 2.71 9.47
CA ALA A 127 -12.04 2.13 9.77
C ALA A 127 -11.14 2.14 8.53
N ILE A 128 -9.84 2.24 8.76
CA ILE A 128 -8.77 2.01 7.79
C ILE A 128 -7.79 1.01 8.38
N TRP A 129 -7.23 0.13 7.55
CA TRP A 129 -6.27 -0.89 7.99
C TRP A 129 -5.40 -1.33 6.83
N TYR A 130 -4.35 -2.07 7.14
CA TYR A 130 -3.63 -2.86 6.16
C TYR A 130 -4.20 -4.28 6.12
N LEU A 131 -4.29 -4.80 4.92
CA LEU A 131 -4.69 -6.15 4.62
C LEU A 131 -3.54 -6.83 3.89
N HIS A 132 -2.97 -7.88 4.48
CA HIS A 132 -2.12 -8.81 3.76
C HIS A 132 -2.96 -10.02 3.37
N PHE A 133 -2.99 -10.34 2.08
CA PHE A 133 -3.63 -11.58 1.64
C PHE A 133 -2.64 -12.49 0.96
N GLU A 134 -2.91 -13.77 1.05
CA GLU A 134 -2.24 -14.81 0.28
C GLU A 134 -3.29 -15.66 -0.40
N MET A 135 -3.09 -15.93 -1.67
CA MET A 135 -4.04 -16.70 -2.47
C MET A 135 -3.31 -17.73 -3.32
N LYS A 136 -3.91 -18.92 -3.43
CA LYS A 136 -3.50 -19.92 -4.39
C LYS A 136 -4.59 -20.14 -5.43
N VAL A 137 -4.25 -19.87 -6.67
CA VAL A 137 -5.09 -20.16 -7.83
C VAL A 137 -4.63 -21.46 -8.46
N ILE A 138 -5.56 -22.22 -9.06
CA ILE A 138 -5.27 -23.49 -9.72
C ILE A 138 -4.10 -23.35 -10.72
N ALA A 139 -3.20 -24.33 -10.73
CA ALA A 139 -2.02 -24.38 -11.59
C ALA A 139 -1.02 -23.20 -11.42
N SER A 140 -1.14 -22.38 -10.35
CA SER A 140 -0.18 -21.32 -10.01
C SER A 140 0.61 -21.65 -8.73
N LYS A 141 1.68 -20.87 -8.48
CA LYS A 141 2.27 -20.77 -7.14
C LYS A 141 1.38 -19.88 -6.27
N PRO A 142 1.42 -20.01 -4.94
CA PRO A 142 0.81 -19.02 -4.07
C PRO A 142 1.37 -17.63 -4.36
N ILE A 143 0.51 -16.64 -4.32
CA ILE A 143 0.84 -15.22 -4.43
C ILE A 143 0.33 -14.51 -3.19
N GLY A 144 0.94 -13.39 -2.84
CA GLY A 144 0.50 -12.54 -1.74
C GLY A 144 0.74 -11.08 -2.07
N GLU A 145 -0.06 -10.22 -1.48
CA GLU A 145 0.02 -8.77 -1.65
C GLU A 145 -0.43 -8.06 -0.37
N GLU A 146 0.06 -6.84 -0.20
CA GLU A 146 -0.34 -5.95 0.86
C GLU A 146 -1.16 -4.79 0.30
N VAL A 147 -2.36 -4.63 0.81
CA VAL A 147 -3.37 -3.68 0.35
C VAL A 147 -3.76 -2.75 1.50
N ARG A 148 -4.12 -1.53 1.18
CA ARG A 148 -4.77 -0.62 2.10
C ARG A 148 -6.27 -0.79 1.95
N ALA A 149 -6.96 -0.99 3.05
CA ALA A 149 -8.41 -1.14 3.03
C ALA A 149 -9.10 -0.07 3.89
N SER A 150 -10.33 0.18 3.57
CA SER A 150 -11.20 1.08 4.32
C SER A 150 -12.63 0.57 4.32
N GLY A 151 -13.38 0.89 5.36
CA GLY A 151 -14.76 0.52 5.44
C GLY A 151 -15.59 1.44 6.32
N VAL A 152 -16.88 1.46 6.06
CA VAL A 152 -17.87 2.18 6.87
C VAL A 152 -18.79 1.19 7.53
N PHE A 153 -19.03 1.42 8.82
CA PHE A 153 -19.81 0.55 9.70
C PHE A 153 -20.98 1.32 10.29
N ARG A 154 -22.10 0.63 10.44
CA ARG A 154 -23.26 1.13 11.16
C ARG A 154 -23.49 0.31 12.44
N LYS A 155 -23.80 1.02 13.53
CA LYS A 155 -24.19 0.41 14.79
C LYS A 155 -25.61 -0.15 14.67
N LYS A 156 -25.77 -1.42 14.99
CA LYS A 156 -27.05 -2.12 15.11
C LYS A 156 -27.20 -2.68 16.54
N ASP A 157 -28.35 -3.24 16.87
CA ASP A 157 -28.60 -3.83 18.20
C ASP A 157 -27.67 -5.01 18.48
N ASP A 158 -27.27 -5.75 17.45
CA ASP A 158 -26.42 -6.94 17.50
C ASP A 158 -24.93 -6.66 17.21
N GLY A 159 -24.52 -5.40 17.11
CA GLY A 159 -23.13 -4.98 16.89
C GLY A 159 -22.93 -4.01 15.74
N TRP A 160 -21.68 -3.89 15.30
CA TRP A 160 -21.34 -3.07 14.15
C TRP A 160 -21.43 -3.91 12.87
N LYS A 161 -22.01 -3.33 11.82
CA LYS A 161 -22.25 -3.99 10.54
C LYS A 161 -21.63 -3.19 9.40
N TRP A 162 -21.13 -3.86 8.39
CA TRP A 162 -20.64 -3.26 7.15
C TRP A 162 -21.74 -2.56 6.39
N ILE A 163 -21.46 -1.39 5.86
CA ILE A 163 -22.27 -0.72 4.82
C ILE A 163 -21.46 -0.35 3.59
N HIS A 164 -20.13 -0.30 3.73
CA HIS A 164 -19.19 -0.04 2.66
C HIS A 164 -17.85 -0.69 2.96
N TYR A 165 -17.21 -1.23 1.93
CA TYR A 165 -15.86 -1.79 1.94
C TYR A 165 -15.11 -1.36 0.68
N ALA A 166 -13.84 -1.00 0.79
CA ALA A 166 -13.00 -0.67 -0.35
C ALA A 166 -11.54 -1.05 -0.10
N GLU A 167 -10.93 -1.59 -1.12
CA GLU A 167 -9.50 -1.88 -1.20
C GLU A 167 -8.79 -0.86 -2.09
N SER A 168 -7.53 -0.62 -1.80
CA SER A 168 -6.67 0.26 -2.57
C SER A 168 -5.26 -0.34 -2.61
N PRO A 169 -4.87 -0.98 -3.71
CA PRO A 169 -3.55 -1.55 -3.86
C PRO A 169 -2.47 -0.48 -3.79
N LYS A 170 -1.25 -0.87 -3.47
CA LYS A 170 -0.09 0.03 -3.60
C LYS A 170 0.10 0.37 -5.07
N ALA A 171 0.44 1.63 -5.35
CA ALA A 171 0.83 2.01 -6.71
C ALA A 171 2.04 1.18 -7.16
N ALA A 172 2.07 0.73 -8.42
CA ALA A 172 3.13 -0.11 -8.95
C ALA A 172 4.57 0.39 -8.68
N PRO A 173 4.87 1.70 -8.74
CA PRO A 173 6.21 2.20 -8.37
C PRO A 173 6.56 1.94 -6.90
N VAL A 174 5.61 2.11 -5.98
CA VAL A 174 5.81 1.87 -4.54
C VAL A 174 6.03 0.39 -4.26
N PHE A 175 5.24 -0.47 -4.90
CA PHE A 175 5.40 -1.92 -4.79
C PHE A 175 6.77 -2.39 -5.30
N LEU A 176 7.24 -1.83 -6.43
CA LEU A 176 8.56 -2.16 -6.97
C LEU A 176 9.70 -1.66 -6.07
N GLU A 177 9.55 -0.49 -5.45
CA GLU A 177 10.52 0.05 -4.50
C GLU A 177 10.65 -0.85 -3.28
N ASP A 178 9.52 -1.21 -2.64
CA ASP A 178 9.50 -2.16 -1.53
C ASP A 178 10.16 -3.51 -1.90
N LEU A 179 9.84 -4.03 -3.10
CA LEU A 179 10.43 -5.27 -3.59
C LEU A 179 11.96 -5.15 -3.76
N MET A 180 12.45 -4.04 -4.30
CA MET A 180 13.87 -3.79 -4.49
C MET A 180 14.60 -3.64 -3.15
N GLU A 181 14.00 -2.99 -2.16
CA GLU A 181 14.56 -2.85 -0.83
C GLU A 181 14.77 -4.22 -0.16
N THR A 182 13.86 -5.17 -0.36
CA THR A 182 14.00 -6.54 0.18
C THR A 182 15.17 -7.32 -0.44
N GLN A 183 15.72 -6.86 -1.56
CA GLN A 183 16.88 -7.49 -2.20
C GLN A 183 18.21 -6.93 -1.70
N VAL A 184 18.21 -5.91 -0.87
CA VAL A 184 19.43 -5.37 -0.25
C VAL A 184 19.92 -6.37 0.80
N ARG A 185 21.21 -6.76 0.68
CA ARG A 185 21.82 -7.74 1.58
C ARG A 185 22.36 -7.08 2.83
N ASP A 186 22.51 -7.87 3.89
CA ASP A 186 23.18 -7.45 5.11
C ASP A 186 24.61 -6.90 4.82
N GLY A 187 25.04 -5.92 5.61
CA GLY A 187 26.35 -5.26 5.43
C GLY A 187 26.34 -4.14 4.40
N TRP A 188 25.16 -3.73 3.90
CA TRP A 188 25.09 -2.63 2.94
C TRP A 188 25.53 -1.28 3.53
N ASP A 189 25.23 -1.03 4.79
CA ASP A 189 25.55 0.25 5.43
C ASP A 189 27.05 0.42 5.57
N GLU A 190 27.78 -0.63 6.00
CA GLU A 190 29.23 -0.64 6.09
C GLU A 190 29.88 -0.46 4.70
N PHE A 191 29.39 -1.18 3.69
CA PHE A 191 29.85 -1.02 2.33
C PHE A 191 29.60 0.39 1.80
N TYR A 192 28.43 0.98 2.11
CA TYR A 192 28.09 2.32 1.68
C TYR A 192 29.05 3.36 2.27
N GLU A 193 29.38 3.28 3.56
CA GLU A 193 30.34 4.17 4.20
C GLU A 193 31.73 4.06 3.56
N GLU A 194 32.21 2.84 3.35
CA GLU A 194 33.49 2.59 2.67
C GLU A 194 33.46 3.17 1.25
N ALA A 195 32.39 2.93 0.49
CA ALA A 195 32.26 3.44 -0.86
C ALA A 195 32.26 4.97 -0.92
N GLN A 196 31.66 5.65 0.07
CA GLN A 196 31.69 7.12 0.17
C GLN A 196 33.11 7.64 0.48
N GLN A 197 33.86 6.97 1.35
CA GLN A 197 35.26 7.32 1.62
C GLN A 197 36.12 7.15 0.38
N ASN A 198 35.99 6.02 -0.31
CA ASN A 198 36.73 5.74 -1.54
C ASN A 198 36.41 6.78 -2.64
N LYS A 199 35.14 7.16 -2.80
CA LYS A 199 34.76 8.24 -3.73
C LYS A 199 35.45 9.57 -3.42
N LYS A 200 35.46 9.99 -2.13
CA LYS A 200 36.12 11.23 -1.70
C LYS A 200 37.61 11.21 -2.04
N GLU A 201 38.29 10.08 -1.80
CA GLU A 201 39.70 9.89 -2.08
C GLU A 201 40.01 9.96 -3.59
N ILE A 202 39.18 9.29 -4.41
CA ILE A 202 39.29 9.33 -5.88
C ILE A 202 39.14 10.77 -6.40
N TRP A 203 38.14 11.51 -5.90
CA TRP A 203 37.93 12.90 -6.29
C TRP A 203 39.04 13.83 -5.83
N ARG A 204 39.65 13.57 -4.67
CA ARG A 204 40.81 14.31 -4.17
C ARG A 204 41.99 14.14 -5.12
N ARG A 205 42.35 12.87 -5.46
CA ARG A 205 43.48 12.54 -6.39
C ARG A 205 43.24 13.15 -7.75
N LYS A 206 42.04 13.07 -8.30
CA LYS A 206 41.74 13.69 -9.61
C LYS A 206 41.93 15.20 -9.60
N ARG A 207 41.54 15.88 -8.54
CA ARG A 207 41.72 17.33 -8.39
C ARG A 207 43.20 17.71 -8.26
N GLU A 208 43.99 16.95 -7.52
CA GLU A 208 45.43 17.16 -7.40
C GLU A 208 46.12 16.96 -8.74
N GLN A 209 45.77 15.92 -9.48
CA GLN A 209 46.31 15.67 -10.82
C GLN A 209 45.99 16.82 -11.82
N GLN A 210 44.73 17.27 -11.84
CA GLN A 210 44.33 18.39 -12.70
C GLN A 210 45.11 19.69 -12.36
N LYS A 211 45.35 19.95 -11.05
CA LYS A 211 46.18 21.10 -10.66
C LYS A 211 47.62 20.99 -11.10
N ALA A 212 48.20 19.77 -10.98
CA ALA A 212 49.57 19.54 -11.43
C ALA A 212 49.70 19.69 -12.95
N GLU A 213 48.73 19.17 -13.72
CA GLU A 213 48.71 19.33 -15.18
C GLU A 213 48.53 20.80 -15.61
N ALA A 214 47.74 21.58 -14.88
CA ALA A 214 47.56 23.01 -15.13
C ALA A 214 48.86 23.78 -14.89
N GLN A 215 49.53 23.52 -13.77
CA GLN A 215 50.86 24.14 -13.45
C GLN A 215 51.93 23.82 -14.48
N GLN A 216 52.02 22.56 -14.94
CA GLN A 216 52.96 22.17 -15.98
C GLN A 216 52.73 22.88 -17.31
N LYS A 217 51.45 23.14 -17.65
CA LYS A 217 51.09 23.90 -18.83
C LYS A 217 51.44 25.37 -18.76
N GLU A 218 51.33 25.97 -17.55
CA GLU A 218 51.75 27.37 -17.31
C GLU A 218 53.27 27.54 -17.36
N GLU A 219 54.03 26.55 -16.90
CA GLU A 219 55.49 26.58 -16.91
C GLU A 219 56.10 26.34 -18.32
N GLN A 220 55.29 25.81 -19.28
CA GLN A 220 55.73 25.58 -20.65
C GLN A 220 55.36 26.71 -21.64
N GLN A 221 54.72 27.78 -21.15
CA GLN A 221 54.36 28.96 -21.92
C GLN A 221 55.30 30.14 -21.62
#